data_e2ad1711bd4230a639e9352a773c839e
#
_entry.id   e2ad1711bd4230a639e9352a773c839e
#
_cell.length_a   1.000
_cell.length_b   1.000
_cell.length_c   1.000
_cell.angle_alpha   90.00
_cell.angle_beta   90.00
_cell.angle_gamma   90.00
#
_symmetry.space_group_name_H-M   'P 1'
#
loop_
_entity.id
_entity.type
_entity.pdbx_description
1 polymer ?
#
loop_
_entity_poly.entity_id
_entity_poly.type
_entity_poly.pdbx_seq_one_letter_code
_entity_poly.pdbx_strand_id
1 'polypeptide(L)'
;MPSKRIVLLGGGNVGSHLARACSSLSGYSLIWHYERRKGMRLTDIPRNADLYIFALTDTALESVWQEMPSTGGVWIHVSGSTPLDSLTKYHADGAVLYPLQTFSRNRDIEWKHVPLYYEGHEEARLLAEALSTHTAFASSEGRRKLHLAAVLACNYSNYLVTLAEEYLSAEGFEAKTLLPLLRETFQKLEALPASEAQTGPAIRGDRTIVEQHKALLSGDTLAVYTLLAEQLLSRSKRIDEKTVL
;
A
#
# COMPACT_ATOMS: atom_id res chain seq x y z
N MET A 1 33.12 -5.78 0.04
CA MET A 1 32.62 -6.08 -1.34
C MET A 1 32.29 -4.75 -2.00
N PRO A 2 32.42 -4.60 -3.34
CA PRO A 2 31.99 -3.38 -4.01
C PRO A 2 30.47 -3.19 -3.80
N SER A 3 30.04 -1.93 -3.67
CA SER A 3 28.61 -1.61 -3.54
C SER A 3 27.85 -1.96 -4.82
N LYS A 4 26.67 -2.58 -4.68
CA LYS A 4 25.75 -2.85 -5.80
C LYS A 4 25.15 -1.53 -6.30
N ARG A 5 25.25 -1.28 -7.59
CA ARG A 5 24.79 -0.05 -8.24
C ARG A 5 23.32 -0.15 -8.59
N ILE A 6 22.54 0.81 -8.13
CA ILE A 6 21.10 0.88 -8.35
C ILE A 6 20.76 2.01 -9.31
N VAL A 7 19.94 1.70 -10.31
CA VAL A 7 19.18 2.66 -11.11
C VAL A 7 17.74 2.57 -10.65
N LEU A 8 17.15 3.68 -10.20
CA LEU A 8 15.75 3.76 -9.76
C LEU A 8 14.94 4.56 -10.78
N LEU A 9 13.83 3.99 -11.24
CA LEU A 9 12.89 4.63 -12.15
C LEU A 9 11.61 4.97 -11.43
N GLY A 10 11.30 6.26 -11.31
CA GLY A 10 10.07 6.78 -10.73
C GLY A 10 10.29 7.78 -9.59
N GLY A 11 9.71 8.97 -9.74
CA GLY A 11 9.72 10.06 -8.74
C GLY A 11 8.41 10.19 -7.97
N GLY A 12 7.57 9.14 -7.93
CA GLY A 12 6.35 9.07 -7.12
C GLY A 12 6.63 8.88 -5.64
N ASN A 13 5.57 8.64 -4.85
CA ASN A 13 5.69 8.44 -3.40
C ASN A 13 6.66 7.29 -3.08
N VAL A 14 6.43 6.09 -3.62
CA VAL A 14 7.29 4.92 -3.40
C VAL A 14 8.72 5.17 -3.87
N GLY A 15 8.90 5.68 -5.10
CA GLY A 15 10.22 5.96 -5.66
C GLY A 15 11.03 6.95 -4.85
N SER A 16 10.41 8.03 -4.37
CA SER A 16 11.10 9.01 -3.51
C SER A 16 11.57 8.43 -2.18
N HIS A 17 10.77 7.53 -1.57
CA HIS A 17 11.16 6.83 -0.35
C HIS A 17 12.27 5.81 -0.60
N LEU A 18 12.18 5.02 -1.68
CA LEU A 18 13.23 4.09 -2.08
C LEU A 18 14.54 4.80 -2.42
N ALA A 19 14.49 5.96 -3.09
CA ALA A 19 15.68 6.75 -3.40
C ALA A 19 16.42 7.14 -2.12
N ARG A 20 15.72 7.64 -1.10
CA ARG A 20 16.32 7.98 0.19
C ARG A 20 16.90 6.75 0.89
N ALA A 21 16.13 5.66 0.96
CA ALA A 21 16.58 4.43 1.58
C ALA A 21 17.83 3.85 0.90
N CYS A 22 17.81 3.70 -0.43
CA CYS A 22 18.93 3.14 -1.18
C CYS A 22 20.20 4.02 -1.14
N SER A 23 20.04 5.35 -1.00
CA SER A 23 21.19 6.26 -0.88
C SER A 23 21.95 6.12 0.44
N SER A 24 21.32 5.60 1.49
CA SER A 24 21.93 5.40 2.82
C SER A 24 22.17 3.92 3.14
N LEU A 25 21.81 3.00 2.24
CA LEU A 25 21.88 1.57 2.48
C LEU A 25 23.31 1.05 2.29
N SER A 26 23.86 0.43 3.33
CA SER A 26 25.21 -0.15 3.26
C SER A 26 25.27 -1.27 2.21
N GLY A 27 26.33 -1.27 1.41
CA GLY A 27 26.52 -2.25 0.33
C GLY A 27 25.76 -1.93 -0.96
N TYR A 28 25.02 -0.81 -1.02
CA TYR A 28 24.30 -0.35 -2.21
C TYR A 28 24.67 1.10 -2.55
N SER A 29 24.50 1.48 -3.80
CA SER A 29 24.77 2.84 -4.29
C SER A 29 23.73 3.23 -5.33
N LEU A 30 22.91 4.22 -5.03
CA LEU A 30 21.99 4.80 -6.00
C LEU A 30 22.78 5.67 -6.98
N ILE A 31 23.04 5.16 -8.19
CA ILE A 31 23.85 5.86 -9.21
C ILE A 31 23.02 6.71 -10.15
N TRP A 32 21.70 6.44 -10.25
CA TRP A 32 20.77 7.18 -11.09
C TRP A 32 19.35 7.07 -10.55
N HIS A 33 18.65 8.23 -10.52
CA HIS A 33 17.23 8.30 -10.22
C HIS A 33 16.51 8.98 -11.39
N TYR A 34 15.78 8.17 -12.18
CA TYR A 34 15.02 8.64 -13.34
C TYR A 34 13.68 9.24 -12.93
N GLU A 35 13.46 10.48 -13.33
CA GLU A 35 12.20 11.19 -13.15
C GLU A 35 11.80 11.86 -14.47
N ARG A 36 10.80 11.29 -15.16
CA ARG A 36 10.29 11.81 -16.44
C ARG A 36 9.91 13.29 -16.38
N ARG A 37 9.36 13.74 -15.25
CA ARG A 37 8.94 15.13 -15.02
C ARG A 37 10.13 16.11 -15.03
N LYS A 38 11.33 15.64 -14.84
CA LYS A 38 12.57 16.42 -14.91
C LYS A 38 13.18 16.45 -16.32
N GLY A 39 12.46 15.97 -17.33
CA GLY A 39 12.94 15.94 -18.71
C GLY A 39 13.98 14.87 -19.00
N MET A 40 14.21 13.91 -18.08
CA MET A 40 15.17 12.82 -18.28
C MET A 40 14.63 11.84 -19.33
N ARG A 41 15.55 11.24 -20.12
CA ARG A 41 15.20 10.26 -21.16
C ARG A 41 15.65 8.87 -20.74
N LEU A 42 14.87 7.84 -21.11
CA LEU A 42 15.22 6.43 -20.85
C LEU A 42 16.50 6.02 -21.59
N THR A 43 16.78 6.63 -22.73
CA THR A 43 18.01 6.39 -23.49
C THR A 43 19.31 6.74 -22.75
N ASP A 44 19.21 7.62 -21.75
CA ASP A 44 20.36 8.12 -20.98
C ASP A 44 20.63 7.29 -19.72
N ILE A 45 19.84 6.23 -19.49
CA ILE A 45 20.00 5.34 -18.34
C ILE A 45 21.32 4.57 -18.38
N PRO A 46 22.10 4.53 -17.28
CA PRO A 46 23.29 3.70 -17.17
C PRO A 46 22.97 2.22 -17.43
N ARG A 47 23.69 1.58 -18.37
CA ARG A 47 23.40 0.21 -18.81
C ARG A 47 24.10 -0.88 -18.00
N ASN A 48 24.97 -0.47 -17.10
CA ASN A 48 25.87 -1.35 -16.35
C ASN A 48 25.61 -1.32 -14.85
N ALA A 49 24.38 -1.00 -14.42
CA ALA A 49 23.96 -1.15 -13.03
C ALA A 49 23.66 -2.61 -12.69
N ASP A 50 23.72 -2.92 -11.40
CA ASP A 50 23.44 -4.27 -10.89
C ASP A 50 21.93 -4.48 -10.71
N LEU A 51 21.19 -3.40 -10.33
CA LEU A 51 19.75 -3.43 -10.12
C LEU A 51 19.07 -2.23 -10.83
N TYR A 52 17.94 -2.50 -11.48
CA TYR A 52 17.03 -1.51 -12.05
C TYR A 52 15.68 -1.61 -11.37
N ILE A 53 15.31 -0.64 -10.54
CA ILE A 53 14.09 -0.68 -9.73
C ILE A 53 13.02 0.22 -10.36
N PHE A 54 11.87 -0.35 -10.72
CA PHE A 54 10.76 0.34 -11.36
C PHE A 54 9.69 0.67 -10.31
N ALA A 55 9.74 1.90 -9.76
CA ALA A 55 8.75 2.44 -8.82
C ALA A 55 7.76 3.36 -9.57
N LEU A 56 7.06 2.80 -10.53
CA LEU A 56 6.12 3.44 -11.44
C LEU A 56 4.68 3.01 -11.13
N THR A 57 3.70 3.71 -11.72
CA THR A 57 2.31 3.22 -11.71
C THR A 57 2.18 1.95 -12.55
N ASP A 58 1.26 1.06 -12.17
CA ASP A 58 1.06 -0.21 -12.88
C ASP A 58 0.79 0.00 -14.37
N THR A 59 0.04 1.05 -14.72
CA THR A 59 -0.26 1.43 -16.10
C THR A 59 0.95 1.91 -16.91
N ALA A 60 2.02 2.35 -16.24
CA ALA A 60 3.22 2.84 -16.91
C ALA A 60 4.32 1.78 -17.02
N LEU A 61 4.24 0.69 -16.26
CA LEU A 61 5.31 -0.31 -16.20
C LEU A 61 5.61 -0.91 -17.57
N GLU A 62 4.59 -1.42 -18.26
CA GLU A 62 4.79 -2.14 -19.52
C GLU A 62 5.35 -1.24 -20.62
N SER A 63 4.85 -0.02 -20.77
CA SER A 63 5.37 0.93 -21.77
C SER A 63 6.83 1.30 -21.49
N VAL A 64 7.19 1.46 -20.21
CA VAL A 64 8.57 1.74 -19.84
C VAL A 64 9.49 0.55 -20.11
N TRP A 65 9.07 -0.69 -19.81
CA TRP A 65 9.86 -1.90 -20.09
C TRP A 65 10.11 -2.07 -21.59
N GLN A 66 9.12 -1.75 -22.45
CA GLN A 66 9.26 -1.78 -23.91
C GLN A 66 10.28 -0.77 -24.43
N GLU A 67 10.35 0.41 -23.79
CA GLU A 67 11.25 1.50 -24.19
C GLU A 67 12.65 1.39 -23.56
N MET A 68 12.85 0.49 -22.58
CA MET A 68 14.14 0.32 -21.91
C MET A 68 15.23 -0.11 -22.91
N PRO A 69 16.42 0.51 -22.87
CA PRO A 69 17.55 -0.01 -23.60
C PRO A 69 17.97 -1.37 -23.04
N SER A 70 18.68 -2.15 -23.85
CA SER A 70 19.29 -3.39 -23.33
C SER A 70 20.27 -3.07 -22.21
N THR A 71 20.07 -3.65 -21.05
CA THR A 71 20.87 -3.48 -19.83
C THR A 71 21.28 -4.85 -19.29
N GLY A 72 22.37 -4.90 -18.55
CA GLY A 72 22.66 -6.00 -17.63
C GLY A 72 21.90 -5.83 -16.32
N GLY A 73 22.21 -6.65 -15.33
CA GLY A 73 21.63 -6.58 -14.00
C GLY A 73 20.17 -7.05 -13.90
N VAL A 74 19.61 -7.00 -12.70
CA VAL A 74 18.28 -7.50 -12.40
C VAL A 74 17.25 -6.37 -12.48
N TRP A 75 16.12 -6.63 -13.14
CA TRP A 75 14.98 -5.72 -13.17
C TRP A 75 14.00 -6.05 -12.06
N ILE A 76 13.64 -5.05 -11.25
CA ILE A 76 12.77 -5.23 -10.09
C ILE A 76 11.63 -4.23 -10.15
N HIS A 77 10.37 -4.67 -10.17
CA HIS A 77 9.25 -3.76 -9.97
C HIS A 77 8.72 -3.83 -8.55
N VAL A 78 8.00 -2.77 -8.11
CA VAL A 78 7.47 -2.65 -6.75
C VAL A 78 5.94 -2.70 -6.68
N SER A 79 5.28 -3.11 -7.76
CA SER A 79 3.82 -3.19 -7.84
C SER A 79 3.26 -4.33 -6.99
N GLY A 80 2.16 -4.07 -6.28
CA GLY A 80 1.37 -5.07 -5.58
C GLY A 80 0.49 -5.93 -6.50
N SER A 81 0.10 -5.40 -7.66
CA SER A 81 -0.87 -6.01 -8.58
C SER A 81 -0.25 -6.62 -9.83
N THR A 82 0.86 -6.07 -10.33
CA THR A 82 1.49 -6.54 -11.57
C THR A 82 2.20 -7.89 -11.35
N PRO A 83 1.93 -8.93 -12.16
CA PRO A 83 2.61 -10.21 -12.06
C PRO A 83 4.10 -10.13 -12.48
N LEU A 84 4.93 -11.01 -11.92
CA LEU A 84 6.33 -11.16 -12.32
C LEU A 84 6.46 -11.49 -13.80
N ASP A 85 5.62 -12.38 -14.32
CA ASP A 85 5.62 -12.81 -15.72
C ASP A 85 5.42 -11.65 -16.71
N SER A 86 4.78 -10.56 -16.28
CA SER A 86 4.66 -9.36 -17.11
C SER A 86 6.01 -8.69 -17.36
N LEU A 87 6.90 -8.71 -16.37
CA LEU A 87 8.25 -8.17 -16.46
C LEU A 87 9.18 -9.12 -17.23
N THR A 88 9.13 -10.42 -16.93
CA THR A 88 10.07 -11.41 -17.50
C THR A 88 9.92 -11.61 -19.00
N LYS A 89 8.83 -11.16 -19.61
CA LYS A 89 8.68 -11.06 -21.07
C LYS A 89 9.69 -10.08 -21.71
N TYR A 90 10.14 -9.08 -20.96
CA TYR A 90 11.05 -8.03 -21.43
C TYR A 90 12.48 -8.23 -20.95
N HIS A 91 12.65 -8.86 -19.80
CA HIS A 91 13.95 -9.10 -19.18
C HIS A 91 13.92 -10.37 -18.33
N ALA A 92 14.70 -11.40 -18.72
CA ALA A 92 14.64 -12.72 -18.08
C ALA A 92 15.00 -12.68 -16.58
N ASP A 93 16.01 -11.86 -16.20
CA ASP A 93 16.41 -11.68 -14.80
C ASP A 93 15.48 -10.68 -14.12
N GLY A 94 14.21 -11.05 -14.00
CA GLY A 94 13.16 -10.24 -13.41
C GLY A 94 12.87 -10.61 -11.95
N ALA A 95 12.45 -9.62 -11.18
CA ALA A 95 12.04 -9.79 -9.79
C ALA A 95 10.98 -8.78 -9.36
N VAL A 96 10.41 -9.03 -8.20
CA VAL A 96 9.49 -8.13 -7.51
C VAL A 96 9.99 -7.85 -6.11
N LEU A 97 9.90 -6.60 -5.69
CA LEU A 97 10.09 -6.15 -4.31
C LEU A 97 8.89 -5.29 -3.90
N TYR A 98 7.91 -5.88 -3.25
CA TYR A 98 6.66 -5.21 -2.89
C TYR A 98 6.66 -4.73 -1.43
N PRO A 99 6.72 -3.42 -1.17
CA PRO A 99 6.53 -2.87 0.17
C PRO A 99 5.05 -2.77 0.51
N LEU A 100 4.61 -3.50 1.53
CA LEU A 100 3.25 -3.43 2.04
C LEU A 100 3.12 -2.21 2.98
N GLN A 101 3.00 -1.03 2.38
CA GLN A 101 2.97 0.24 3.10
C GLN A 101 2.20 1.31 2.33
N THR A 102 1.65 2.29 3.05
CA THR A 102 1.11 3.52 2.48
C THR A 102 2.18 4.61 2.51
N PHE A 103 2.45 5.22 1.35
CA PHE A 103 3.53 6.20 1.19
C PHE A 103 2.97 7.60 0.93
N SER A 104 3.46 8.57 1.70
CA SER A 104 3.21 10.00 1.48
C SER A 104 4.55 10.74 1.42
N ARG A 105 4.73 11.65 0.45
CA ARG A 105 6.02 12.33 0.22
C ARG A 105 6.60 13.02 1.45
N ASN A 106 5.74 13.60 2.26
CA ASN A 106 6.11 14.48 3.38
C ASN A 106 6.14 13.75 4.73
N ARG A 107 6.08 12.41 4.72
CA ARG A 107 6.14 11.61 5.94
C ARG A 107 7.23 10.57 5.81
N ASP A 108 8.25 10.65 6.65
CA ASP A 108 9.29 9.62 6.70
C ASP A 108 8.74 8.30 7.24
N ILE A 109 9.29 7.21 6.75
CA ILE A 109 8.99 5.86 7.18
C ILE A 109 10.28 5.16 7.61
N GLU A 110 10.16 4.32 8.62
CA GLU A 110 11.24 3.44 9.05
C GLU A 110 11.19 2.13 8.26
N TRP A 111 12.00 2.04 7.21
CA TRP A 111 12.04 0.87 6.33
C TRP A 111 12.24 -0.45 7.07
N LYS A 112 12.98 -0.43 8.18
CA LYS A 112 13.22 -1.59 9.03
C LYS A 112 11.94 -2.33 9.45
N HIS A 113 10.83 -1.61 9.59
CA HIS A 113 9.54 -2.14 10.03
C HIS A 113 8.52 -2.33 8.91
N VAL A 114 8.87 -1.99 7.66
CA VAL A 114 7.98 -2.18 6.51
C VAL A 114 7.99 -3.64 6.09
N PRO A 115 6.85 -4.36 6.05
CA PRO A 115 6.80 -5.69 5.48
C PRO A 115 7.15 -5.62 3.99
N LEU A 116 8.18 -6.37 3.57
CA LEU A 116 8.64 -6.47 2.20
C LEU A 116 8.43 -7.87 1.66
N TYR A 117 7.71 -7.95 0.56
CA TYR A 117 7.48 -9.22 -0.12
C TYR A 117 8.27 -9.28 -1.41
N TYR A 118 8.95 -10.42 -1.65
CA TYR A 118 9.78 -10.61 -2.83
C TYR A 118 9.34 -11.81 -3.66
N GLU A 119 9.65 -11.78 -4.97
CA GLU A 119 9.42 -12.87 -5.92
C GLU A 119 10.47 -12.79 -7.03
N GLY A 120 10.85 -13.93 -7.62
CA GLY A 120 11.77 -14.00 -8.76
C GLY A 120 13.23 -14.02 -8.35
N HIS A 121 14.08 -13.23 -9.02
CA HIS A 121 15.53 -13.26 -8.84
C HIS A 121 15.96 -12.97 -7.39
N GLU A 122 17.01 -13.67 -6.91
CA GLU A 122 17.49 -13.60 -5.52
C GLU A 122 17.87 -12.19 -5.04
N GLU A 123 18.27 -11.32 -5.94
CA GLU A 123 18.62 -9.94 -5.62
C GLU A 123 17.47 -9.16 -4.96
N ALA A 124 16.21 -9.49 -5.28
CA ALA A 124 15.07 -8.87 -4.61
C ALA A 124 14.98 -9.29 -3.13
N ARG A 125 15.27 -10.56 -2.82
CA ARG A 125 15.36 -11.04 -1.42
C ARG A 125 16.48 -10.33 -0.67
N LEU A 126 17.69 -10.28 -1.25
CA LEU A 126 18.84 -9.64 -0.62
C LEU A 126 18.60 -8.14 -0.35
N LEU A 127 17.97 -7.43 -1.31
CA LEU A 127 17.61 -6.03 -1.13
C LEU A 127 16.50 -5.87 -0.08
N ALA A 128 15.51 -6.76 -0.03
CA ALA A 128 14.48 -6.76 1.00
C ALA A 128 15.08 -6.90 2.40
N GLU A 129 15.94 -7.90 2.60
CA GLU A 129 16.61 -8.17 3.88
C GLU A 129 17.55 -7.03 4.32
N ALA A 130 18.15 -6.33 3.37
CA ALA A 130 18.95 -5.14 3.67
C ALA A 130 18.10 -3.93 4.10
N LEU A 131 16.85 -3.82 3.61
CA LEU A 131 15.95 -2.71 3.92
C LEU A 131 15.10 -2.95 5.17
N SER A 132 14.66 -4.20 5.41
CA SER A 132 13.69 -4.52 6.46
C SER A 132 14.00 -5.80 7.20
N THR A 133 13.54 -5.87 8.46
CA THR A 133 13.54 -7.10 9.27
C THR A 133 12.29 -7.96 9.05
N HIS A 134 11.30 -7.47 8.28
CA HIS A 134 10.04 -8.16 7.99
C HIS A 134 9.97 -8.49 6.50
N THR A 135 10.57 -9.62 6.12
CA THR A 135 10.64 -10.02 4.72
C THR A 135 10.05 -11.42 4.52
N ALA A 136 9.34 -11.62 3.42
CA ALA A 136 8.80 -12.92 3.06
C ALA A 136 8.66 -13.08 1.53
N PHE A 137 8.67 -14.31 1.07
CA PHE A 137 8.28 -14.64 -0.29
C PHE A 137 6.76 -14.50 -0.46
N ALA A 138 6.33 -13.91 -1.56
CA ALA A 138 4.94 -13.94 -2.00
C ALA A 138 4.87 -14.07 -3.51
N SER A 139 4.21 -15.12 -4.01
CA SER A 139 3.92 -15.26 -5.42
C SER A 139 3.07 -14.10 -5.94
N SER A 140 3.06 -13.89 -7.25
CA SER A 140 2.23 -12.87 -7.90
C SER A 140 0.76 -12.94 -7.48
N GLU A 141 0.21 -14.16 -7.33
CA GLU A 141 -1.17 -14.35 -6.85
C GLU A 141 -1.31 -13.97 -5.37
N GLY A 142 -0.39 -14.44 -4.51
CA GLY A 142 -0.38 -14.12 -3.07
C GLY A 142 -0.24 -12.63 -2.84
N ARG A 143 0.65 -11.96 -3.57
CA ARG A 143 0.88 -10.53 -3.51
C ARG A 143 -0.36 -9.71 -3.90
N ARG A 144 -1.11 -10.12 -4.95
CA ARG A 144 -2.38 -9.47 -5.31
C ARG A 144 -3.42 -9.56 -4.18
N LYS A 145 -3.50 -10.70 -3.50
CA LYS A 145 -4.39 -10.88 -2.34
C LYS A 145 -3.98 -10.00 -1.17
N LEU A 146 -2.68 -9.93 -0.87
CA LEU A 146 -2.13 -9.02 0.15
C LEU A 146 -2.42 -7.55 -0.19
N HIS A 147 -2.19 -7.15 -1.44
CA HIS A 147 -2.47 -5.79 -1.90
C HIS A 147 -3.96 -5.44 -1.76
N LEU A 148 -4.86 -6.33 -2.18
CA LEU A 148 -6.30 -6.14 -2.02
C LEU A 148 -6.70 -5.97 -0.54
N ALA A 149 -6.15 -6.80 0.34
CA ALA A 149 -6.40 -6.68 1.78
C ALA A 149 -5.89 -5.33 2.33
N ALA A 150 -4.73 -4.87 1.87
CA ALA A 150 -4.19 -3.56 2.26
C ALA A 150 -5.05 -2.39 1.75
N VAL A 151 -5.60 -2.47 0.53
CA VAL A 151 -6.54 -1.47 0.01
C VAL A 151 -7.78 -1.38 0.90
N LEU A 152 -8.36 -2.53 1.29
CA LEU A 152 -9.51 -2.57 2.20
C LEU A 152 -9.17 -1.97 3.57
N ALA A 153 -8.04 -2.37 4.16
CA ALA A 153 -7.67 -1.97 5.52
C ALA A 153 -7.17 -0.53 5.62
N CYS A 154 -6.53 0.01 4.59
CA CYS A 154 -5.89 1.32 4.63
C CYS A 154 -6.57 2.36 3.73
N ASN A 155 -6.69 2.08 2.41
CA ASN A 155 -7.19 3.09 1.49
C ASN A 155 -8.67 3.39 1.71
N TYR A 156 -9.51 2.35 1.87
CA TYR A 156 -10.94 2.56 2.11
C TYR A 156 -11.22 3.07 3.52
N SER A 157 -10.44 2.65 4.52
CA SER A 157 -10.54 3.25 5.87
C SER A 157 -10.20 4.73 5.85
N ASN A 158 -9.16 5.14 5.10
CA ASN A 158 -8.84 6.57 4.93
C ASN A 158 -9.99 7.33 4.23
N TYR A 159 -10.64 6.75 3.23
CA TYR A 159 -11.79 7.37 2.57
C TYR A 159 -12.97 7.55 3.52
N LEU A 160 -13.24 6.58 4.40
CA LEU A 160 -14.26 6.73 5.46
C LEU A 160 -13.93 7.88 6.41
N VAL A 161 -12.67 8.07 6.76
CA VAL A 161 -12.23 9.24 7.56
C VAL A 161 -12.48 10.53 6.79
N THR A 162 -12.18 10.57 5.48
CA THR A 162 -12.45 11.75 4.63
C THR A 162 -13.94 12.13 4.67
N LEU A 163 -14.85 11.16 4.45
CA LEU A 163 -16.30 11.41 4.52
C LEU A 163 -16.73 11.93 5.89
N ALA A 164 -16.17 11.40 6.98
CA ALA A 164 -16.48 11.85 8.34
C ALA A 164 -15.96 13.26 8.62
N GLU A 165 -14.77 13.61 8.13
CA GLU A 165 -14.18 14.95 8.24
C GLU A 165 -14.99 15.98 7.44
N GLU A 166 -15.41 15.66 6.23
CA GLU A 166 -16.27 16.49 5.39
C GLU A 166 -17.63 16.76 6.06
N TYR A 167 -18.26 15.70 6.61
CA TYR A 167 -19.50 15.82 7.35
C TYR A 167 -19.35 16.73 8.57
N LEU A 168 -18.35 16.51 9.43
CA LEU A 168 -18.11 17.35 10.62
C LEU A 168 -17.84 18.81 10.25
N SER A 169 -17.07 19.03 9.19
CA SER A 169 -16.74 20.39 8.74
C SER A 169 -18.00 21.14 8.26
N ALA A 170 -18.93 20.44 7.59
CA ALA A 170 -20.22 21.02 7.18
C ALA A 170 -21.10 21.40 8.39
N GLU A 171 -21.00 20.67 9.49
CA GLU A 171 -21.70 20.93 10.76
C GLU A 171 -20.94 21.90 11.70
N GLY A 172 -19.82 22.49 11.26
CA GLY A 172 -19.06 23.48 12.01
C GLY A 172 -18.11 22.94 13.09
N PHE A 173 -17.80 21.63 13.05
CA PHE A 173 -16.84 21.00 13.95
C PHE A 173 -15.44 20.89 13.33
N GLU A 174 -14.41 20.85 14.18
CA GLU A 174 -13.05 20.60 13.72
C GLU A 174 -12.86 19.10 13.37
N ALA A 175 -12.43 18.81 12.13
CA ALA A 175 -12.12 17.46 11.67
C ALA A 175 -11.14 16.70 12.58
N LYS A 176 -10.14 17.41 13.14
CA LYS A 176 -9.14 16.83 14.06
C LYS A 176 -9.73 16.26 15.35
N THR A 177 -10.98 16.59 15.70
CA THR A 177 -11.71 16.03 16.85
C THR A 177 -11.80 14.50 16.79
N LEU A 178 -11.77 13.90 15.58
CA LEU A 178 -11.80 12.44 15.40
C LEU A 178 -10.46 11.75 15.67
N LEU A 179 -9.33 12.45 15.70
CA LEU A 179 -8.01 11.80 15.80
C LEU A 179 -7.82 10.94 17.05
N PRO A 180 -8.26 11.32 18.28
CA PRO A 180 -8.15 10.44 19.44
C PRO A 180 -8.95 9.15 19.27
N LEU A 181 -10.17 9.25 18.71
CA LEU A 181 -11.03 8.10 18.44
C LEU A 181 -10.42 7.15 17.41
N LEU A 182 -9.86 7.68 16.34
CA LEU A 182 -9.17 6.89 15.31
C LEU A 182 -7.96 6.15 15.89
N ARG A 183 -7.15 6.83 16.71
CA ARG A 183 -6.02 6.19 17.39
C ARG A 183 -6.46 5.02 18.26
N GLU A 184 -7.48 5.22 19.10
CA GLU A 184 -8.04 4.16 19.94
C GLU A 184 -8.57 2.99 19.10
N THR A 185 -9.26 3.28 17.98
CA THR A 185 -9.79 2.26 17.08
C THR A 185 -8.69 1.34 16.52
N PHE A 186 -7.59 1.91 16.07
CA PHE A 186 -6.47 1.13 15.53
C PHE A 186 -5.63 0.47 16.63
N GLN A 187 -5.46 1.13 17.79
CA GLN A 187 -4.70 0.57 18.91
C GLN A 187 -5.36 -0.69 19.48
N LYS A 188 -6.68 -0.77 19.52
CA LYS A 188 -7.39 -2.00 19.93
C LYS A 188 -7.03 -3.22 19.09
N LEU A 189 -6.69 -3.02 17.80
CA LEU A 189 -6.32 -4.12 16.91
C LEU A 189 -4.95 -4.77 17.25
N GLU A 190 -4.15 -4.13 18.10
CA GLU A 190 -2.91 -4.73 18.62
C GLU A 190 -3.20 -5.83 19.66
N ALA A 191 -4.33 -5.73 20.35
CA ALA A 191 -4.70 -6.64 21.43
C ALA A 191 -5.89 -7.57 21.10
N LEU A 192 -6.75 -7.18 20.16
CA LEU A 192 -7.99 -7.88 19.84
C LEU A 192 -8.14 -8.12 18.34
N PRO A 193 -8.71 -9.26 17.94
CA PRO A 193 -9.18 -9.45 16.56
C PRO A 193 -10.18 -8.36 16.15
N ALA A 194 -10.13 -7.91 14.90
CA ALA A 194 -11.00 -6.84 14.40
C ALA A 194 -12.51 -7.14 14.58
N SER A 195 -12.89 -8.41 14.53
CA SER A 195 -14.28 -8.85 14.77
C SER A 195 -14.75 -8.61 16.20
N GLU A 196 -13.86 -8.71 17.19
CA GLU A 196 -14.14 -8.48 18.62
C GLU A 196 -14.00 -7.00 18.99
N ALA A 197 -13.11 -6.28 18.33
CA ALA A 197 -12.93 -4.83 18.50
C ALA A 197 -14.10 -4.01 17.93
N GLN A 198 -14.98 -4.62 17.12
CA GLN A 198 -16.08 -3.93 16.45
C GLN A 198 -17.14 -3.46 17.45
N THR A 199 -17.47 -2.17 17.41
CA THR A 199 -18.47 -1.51 18.24
C THR A 199 -19.44 -0.68 17.38
N GLY A 200 -20.44 -0.06 18.02
CA GLY A 200 -21.37 0.85 17.37
C GLY A 200 -22.82 0.32 17.32
N PRO A 201 -23.79 1.16 16.92
CA PRO A 201 -25.22 0.80 16.96
C PRO A 201 -25.57 -0.35 16.02
N ALA A 202 -25.00 -0.37 14.82
CA ALA A 202 -25.32 -1.39 13.81
C ALA A 202 -24.93 -2.80 14.28
N ILE A 203 -23.74 -3.00 14.88
CA ILE A 203 -23.33 -4.32 15.38
C ILE A 203 -24.13 -4.76 16.62
N ARG A 204 -24.68 -3.81 17.39
CA ARG A 204 -25.61 -4.11 18.49
C ARG A 204 -27.04 -4.34 18.03
N GLY A 205 -27.34 -4.23 16.73
CA GLY A 205 -28.69 -4.43 16.20
C GLY A 205 -29.62 -3.23 16.39
N ASP A 206 -29.12 -2.05 16.77
CA ASP A 206 -29.91 -0.85 17.06
C ASP A 206 -30.35 -0.15 15.76
N ARG A 207 -31.43 -0.66 15.17
CA ARG A 207 -31.98 -0.15 13.91
C ARG A 207 -32.50 1.27 14.03
N THR A 208 -33.05 1.63 15.19
CA THR A 208 -33.61 2.97 15.41
C THR A 208 -32.53 4.03 15.27
N ILE A 209 -31.38 3.86 15.89
CA ILE A 209 -30.25 4.79 15.78
C ILE A 209 -29.69 4.78 14.36
N VAL A 210 -29.61 3.61 13.70
CA VAL A 210 -29.13 3.54 12.31
C VAL A 210 -30.02 4.38 11.36
N GLU A 211 -31.37 4.28 11.50
CA GLU A 211 -32.26 5.09 10.66
C GLU A 211 -32.20 6.60 10.99
N GLN A 212 -32.03 6.95 12.27
CA GLN A 212 -31.79 8.36 12.67
C GLN A 212 -30.50 8.90 12.02
N HIS A 213 -29.42 8.14 12.00
CA HIS A 213 -28.17 8.54 11.34
C HIS A 213 -28.37 8.72 9.84
N LYS A 214 -29.07 7.79 9.17
CA LYS A 214 -29.37 7.92 7.73
C LYS A 214 -30.11 9.21 7.40
N ALA A 215 -31.04 9.63 8.26
CA ALA A 215 -31.80 10.86 8.07
C ALA A 215 -30.94 12.14 8.13
N LEU A 216 -29.75 12.08 8.73
CA LEU A 216 -28.79 13.18 8.82
C LEU A 216 -27.82 13.23 7.62
N LEU A 217 -27.80 12.20 6.77
CA LEU A 217 -26.82 12.02 5.73
C LEU A 217 -27.43 12.19 4.33
N SER A 218 -26.60 12.52 3.36
CA SER A 218 -26.98 12.61 1.95
C SER A 218 -25.83 12.16 1.03
N GLY A 219 -26.12 12.02 -0.27
CA GLY A 219 -25.10 11.73 -1.29
C GLY A 219 -24.28 10.47 -1.01
N ASP A 220 -23.01 10.54 -1.31
CA ASP A 220 -22.05 9.42 -1.18
C ASP A 220 -21.91 8.94 0.25
N THR A 221 -21.94 9.86 1.24
CA THR A 221 -21.84 9.51 2.67
C THR A 221 -23.02 8.65 3.12
N LEU A 222 -24.25 8.99 2.68
CA LEU A 222 -25.43 8.16 2.95
C LEU A 222 -25.32 6.78 2.31
N ALA A 223 -24.87 6.71 1.06
CA ALA A 223 -24.73 5.45 0.33
C ALA A 223 -23.73 4.50 1.03
N VAL A 224 -22.55 5.01 1.36
CA VAL A 224 -21.49 4.23 2.06
C VAL A 224 -21.94 3.84 3.45
N TYR A 225 -22.53 4.76 4.23
CA TYR A 225 -23.06 4.47 5.57
C TYR A 225 -24.11 3.36 5.52
N THR A 226 -25.07 3.46 4.59
CA THR A 226 -26.15 2.46 4.45
C THR A 226 -25.59 1.07 4.16
N LEU A 227 -24.67 0.96 3.20
CA LEU A 227 -24.02 -0.31 2.85
C LEU A 227 -23.36 -0.96 4.07
N LEU A 228 -22.55 -0.19 4.81
CA LEU A 228 -21.80 -0.69 5.96
C LEU A 228 -22.75 -1.05 7.13
N ALA A 229 -23.74 -0.21 7.39
CA ALA A 229 -24.74 -0.46 8.45
C ALA A 229 -25.51 -1.75 8.19
N GLU A 230 -25.96 -2.01 6.96
CA GLU A 230 -26.65 -3.24 6.58
C GLU A 230 -25.78 -4.49 6.75
N GLN A 231 -24.50 -4.40 6.35
CA GLN A 231 -23.54 -5.50 6.55
C GLN A 231 -23.32 -5.80 8.05
N LEU A 232 -23.20 -4.78 8.89
CA LEU A 232 -23.03 -4.94 10.34
C LEU A 232 -24.29 -5.48 11.02
N LEU A 233 -25.46 -4.97 10.66
CA LEU A 233 -26.75 -5.48 11.14
C LEU A 233 -26.96 -6.96 10.80
N SER A 234 -26.52 -7.38 9.62
CA SER A 234 -26.58 -8.79 9.20
C SER A 234 -25.63 -9.68 10.01
N ARG A 235 -24.47 -9.14 10.45
CA ARG A 235 -23.52 -9.84 11.33
C ARG A 235 -24.06 -9.94 12.76
N SER A 236 -24.68 -8.90 13.29
CA SER A 236 -25.32 -8.90 14.60
C SER A 236 -26.28 -10.08 14.74
N LYS A 237 -27.21 -10.26 13.83
CA LYS A 237 -28.16 -11.38 13.83
C LYS A 237 -27.49 -12.75 13.88
N ARG A 238 -26.39 -12.95 13.15
CA ARG A 238 -25.64 -14.22 13.12
C ARG A 238 -24.89 -14.50 14.42
N ILE A 239 -24.54 -13.47 15.19
CA ILE A 239 -23.89 -13.59 16.49
C ILE A 239 -24.96 -14.06 17.52
N ASP A 240 -26.13 -13.42 17.50
CA ASP A 240 -27.24 -13.78 18.41
C ASP A 240 -27.71 -15.24 18.21
N GLU A 241 -27.84 -15.68 16.95
CA GLU A 241 -28.20 -17.06 16.61
C GLU A 241 -27.19 -18.12 17.10
N LYS A 242 -25.90 -17.78 17.13
CA LYS A 242 -24.82 -18.66 17.62
C LYS A 242 -24.70 -18.68 19.14
N THR A 243 -25.20 -17.66 19.82
CA THR A 243 -25.12 -17.54 21.29
C THR A 243 -26.32 -18.25 21.97
N VAL A 244 -27.37 -18.56 21.21
CA VAL A 244 -28.59 -19.22 21.66
C VAL A 244 -28.51 -20.76 21.49
N LEU A 245 -27.44 -21.29 20.88
CA LEU A 245 -27.17 -22.74 20.77
C LEU A 245 -26.06 -23.17 21.73
#